data_48760b868841b7b144dec59b5f1b4613
#
_entry.id   48760b868841b7b144dec59b5f1b4613
#
_cell.length_a   1.000
_cell.length_b   1.000
_cell.length_c   1.000
_cell.angle_alpha   90.00
_cell.angle_beta   90.00
_cell.angle_gamma   90.00
#
_symmetry.space_group_name_H-M   'P 1'
#
loop_
_entity.id
_entity.type
_entity.pdbx_description
1 polymer ?
#
loop_
_entity_poly.entity_id
_entity_poly.type
_entity_poly.pdbx_seq_one_letter_code
_entity_poly.pdbx_strand_id
1 'polypeptide(L)'
;AIAGSLNGAGASFPAPIYQRWFKDYADKTGNQVNYQAVGSGAGVRQYKAGTTDFGASDKAVSDSKLAGISRPMVQIPMTGGAIAVAYNKPGCDLKLTQIQLAKIAYGTIQNWSEVGCGSGKMTWVHRSDGSGTTAGFTNSLSAFSPYWDIRVGRGKSVRWPGSNAVGAKGNSGIAGVIKNTPGAIGYLNYGYVKGSFQQAAIQNKAGNYVRANAETSAAGLSQIKLDSKLRG
;
A
#
# COMPACT_ATOMS: atom_id res chain seq x y z
N ALA A 1 5.82 -17.02 -35.09
CA ALA A 1 4.93 -16.06 -34.42
C ALA A 1 5.71 -14.77 -34.15
N ILE A 2 5.16 -13.61 -34.50
CA ILE A 2 5.77 -12.31 -34.16
C ILE A 2 5.59 -12.13 -32.64
N ALA A 3 6.70 -11.95 -31.93
CA ALA A 3 6.66 -11.70 -30.51
C ALA A 3 5.93 -10.35 -30.23
N GLY A 4 4.87 -10.40 -29.45
CA GLY A 4 4.12 -9.21 -29.04
C GLY A 4 4.72 -8.56 -27.81
N SER A 5 4.48 -7.25 -27.65
CA SER A 5 4.81 -6.54 -26.40
C SER A 5 3.60 -5.79 -25.87
N LEU A 6 3.42 -5.80 -24.54
CA LEU A 6 2.43 -5.01 -23.82
C LEU A 6 3.15 -4.11 -22.83
N ASN A 7 2.65 -2.86 -22.70
CA ASN A 7 3.19 -1.88 -21.78
C ASN A 7 2.13 -1.47 -20.76
N GLY A 8 2.42 -1.68 -19.51
CA GLY A 8 1.56 -1.34 -18.40
C GLY A 8 2.23 -0.43 -17.38
N ALA A 9 1.40 0.23 -16.59
CA ALA A 9 1.88 1.05 -15.48
C ALA A 9 0.85 1.10 -14.34
N GLY A 10 1.32 1.37 -13.13
CA GLY A 10 0.40 1.56 -12.02
C GLY A 10 0.98 1.23 -10.66
N ALA A 11 0.16 0.57 -9.86
CA ALA A 11 0.45 0.24 -8.47
C ALA A 11 1.83 -0.37 -8.26
N SER A 12 2.55 0.10 -7.25
CA SER A 12 3.82 -0.52 -6.84
C SER A 12 3.61 -1.81 -6.03
N PHE A 13 2.41 -1.99 -5.45
CA PHE A 13 2.07 -3.18 -4.68
C PHE A 13 2.35 -4.49 -5.42
N PRO A 14 1.83 -4.73 -6.65
CA PRO A 14 2.00 -6.01 -7.33
C PRO A 14 3.33 -6.13 -8.09
N ALA A 15 4.15 -5.08 -8.15
CA ALA A 15 5.33 -5.05 -9.00
C ALA A 15 6.29 -6.24 -8.77
N PRO A 16 6.59 -6.68 -7.54
CA PRO A 16 7.48 -7.83 -7.33
C PRO A 16 6.95 -9.13 -7.96
N ILE A 17 5.64 -9.40 -7.83
CA ILE A 17 5.04 -10.61 -8.40
C ILE A 17 4.85 -10.46 -9.91
N TYR A 18 4.51 -9.28 -10.41
CA TYR A 18 4.39 -9.01 -11.84
C TYR A 18 5.71 -9.20 -12.57
N GLN A 19 6.82 -8.73 -12.02
CA GLN A 19 8.16 -8.93 -12.60
C GLN A 19 8.47 -10.42 -12.78
N ARG A 20 8.11 -11.24 -11.79
CA ARG A 20 8.28 -12.70 -11.88
C ARG A 20 7.37 -13.31 -12.93
N TRP A 21 6.06 -13.00 -12.91
CA TRP A 21 5.11 -13.55 -13.86
C TRP A 21 5.42 -13.14 -15.30
N PHE A 22 5.79 -11.90 -15.54
CA PHE A 22 6.09 -11.38 -16.87
C PHE A 22 7.38 -11.98 -17.43
N LYS A 23 8.38 -12.21 -16.57
CA LYS A 23 9.57 -12.96 -16.97
C LYS A 23 9.24 -14.40 -17.34
N ASP A 24 8.52 -15.11 -16.50
CA ASP A 24 8.14 -16.51 -16.76
C ASP A 24 7.26 -16.63 -18.03
N TYR A 25 6.40 -15.63 -18.28
CA TYR A 25 5.58 -15.56 -19.48
C TYR A 25 6.42 -15.31 -20.75
N ALA A 26 7.36 -14.39 -20.69
CA ALA A 26 8.27 -14.13 -21.80
C ALA A 26 9.14 -15.36 -22.13
N ASP A 27 9.67 -16.03 -21.11
CA ASP A 27 10.47 -17.25 -21.28
C ASP A 27 9.67 -18.38 -21.97
N LYS A 28 8.35 -18.47 -21.68
CA LYS A 28 7.48 -19.51 -22.24
C LYS A 28 6.91 -19.18 -23.61
N THR A 29 6.70 -17.93 -23.95
CA THR A 29 5.91 -17.52 -25.12
C THR A 29 6.66 -16.65 -26.11
N GLY A 30 7.80 -16.07 -25.72
CA GLY A 30 8.49 -15.02 -26.45
C GLY A 30 7.82 -13.64 -26.40
N ASN A 31 6.62 -13.51 -25.80
CA ASN A 31 5.93 -12.23 -25.67
C ASN A 31 6.42 -11.47 -24.42
N GLN A 32 6.62 -10.18 -24.55
CA GLN A 32 7.13 -9.34 -23.47
C GLN A 32 6.01 -8.48 -22.85
N VAL A 33 6.03 -8.38 -21.52
CA VAL A 33 5.18 -7.44 -20.78
C VAL A 33 6.08 -6.53 -19.97
N ASN A 34 6.01 -5.24 -20.27
CA ASN A 34 6.74 -4.20 -19.55
C ASN A 34 5.80 -3.55 -18.53
N TYR A 35 6.29 -3.33 -17.31
CA TYR A 35 5.49 -2.73 -16.25
C TYR A 35 6.28 -1.68 -15.47
N GLN A 36 5.68 -0.50 -15.33
CA GLN A 36 6.23 0.62 -14.57
C GLN A 36 5.45 0.82 -13.26
N ALA A 37 6.12 0.64 -12.13
CA ALA A 37 5.55 0.83 -10.81
C ALA A 37 5.54 2.32 -10.42
N VAL A 38 4.59 3.08 -10.95
CA VAL A 38 4.47 4.54 -10.80
C VAL A 38 3.38 4.99 -9.81
N GLY A 39 2.71 4.03 -9.17
CA GLY A 39 1.57 4.24 -8.27
C GLY A 39 0.22 4.14 -8.98
N SER A 40 -0.80 3.69 -8.23
CA SER A 40 -2.16 3.44 -8.75
C SER A 40 -2.79 4.67 -9.41
N GLY A 41 -2.54 5.86 -8.87
CA GLY A 41 -3.06 7.10 -9.42
C GLY A 41 -2.51 7.38 -10.82
N ALA A 42 -1.20 7.24 -11.01
CA ALA A 42 -0.56 7.43 -12.31
C ALA A 42 -0.97 6.35 -13.31
N GLY A 43 -1.07 5.08 -12.88
CA GLY A 43 -1.53 3.99 -13.74
C GLY A 43 -2.92 4.23 -14.34
N VAL A 44 -3.88 4.65 -13.52
CA VAL A 44 -5.23 5.00 -14.01
C VAL A 44 -5.19 6.18 -14.98
N ARG A 45 -4.39 7.21 -14.70
CA ARG A 45 -4.25 8.36 -15.63
C ARG A 45 -3.62 7.97 -16.96
N GLN A 46 -2.56 7.18 -16.96
CA GLN A 46 -1.89 6.73 -18.17
C GLN A 46 -2.77 5.83 -19.01
N TYR A 47 -3.51 4.90 -18.39
CA TYR A 47 -4.49 4.09 -19.09
C TYR A 47 -5.59 4.97 -19.73
N LYS A 48 -6.13 5.93 -18.98
CA LYS A 48 -7.14 6.87 -19.49
C LYS A 48 -6.62 7.69 -20.67
N ALA A 49 -5.36 8.11 -20.63
CA ALA A 49 -4.71 8.87 -21.70
C ALA A 49 -4.31 8.01 -22.93
N GLY A 50 -4.50 6.69 -22.85
CA GLY A 50 -4.12 5.78 -23.93
C GLY A 50 -2.62 5.53 -24.09
N THR A 51 -1.79 5.95 -23.11
CA THR A 51 -0.33 5.81 -23.17
C THR A 51 0.17 4.46 -22.70
N THR A 52 -0.69 3.61 -22.15
CA THR A 52 -0.39 2.23 -21.76
C THR A 52 -1.49 1.28 -22.21
N ASP A 53 -1.14 0.03 -22.44
CA ASP A 53 -2.09 -1.03 -22.86
C ASP A 53 -2.95 -1.49 -21.68
N PHE A 54 -2.38 -1.51 -20.48
CA PHE A 54 -3.08 -1.80 -19.24
C PHE A 54 -2.61 -0.92 -18.07
N GLY A 55 -3.45 -0.83 -17.04
CA GLY A 55 -3.13 -0.16 -15.78
C GLY A 55 -3.33 -1.09 -14.60
N ALA A 56 -2.59 -0.91 -13.52
CA ALA A 56 -2.84 -1.62 -12.27
C ALA A 56 -3.14 -0.66 -11.11
N SER A 57 -4.09 -1.04 -10.26
CA SER A 57 -4.50 -0.24 -9.11
C SER A 57 -4.96 -1.15 -7.97
N ASP A 58 -4.50 -0.90 -6.74
CA ASP A 58 -4.99 -1.60 -5.53
C ASP A 58 -6.40 -1.15 -5.13
N LYS A 59 -6.86 -0.04 -5.69
CA LYS A 59 -8.25 0.42 -5.50
C LYS A 59 -8.97 0.40 -6.83
N ALA A 60 -10.08 -0.32 -6.89
CA ALA A 60 -10.95 -0.35 -8.05
C ALA A 60 -11.32 1.07 -8.54
N VAL A 61 -11.45 1.24 -9.85
CA VAL A 61 -11.92 2.47 -10.45
C VAL A 61 -13.44 2.52 -10.31
N SER A 62 -13.97 3.58 -9.72
CA SER A 62 -15.42 3.77 -9.51
C SER A 62 -16.16 4.02 -10.83
N ASP A 63 -17.46 3.72 -10.87
CA ASP A 63 -18.29 3.94 -12.06
C ASP A 63 -18.27 5.38 -12.55
N SER A 64 -18.25 6.35 -11.63
CA SER A 64 -18.14 7.77 -11.98
C SER A 64 -16.83 8.11 -12.70
N LYS A 65 -15.74 7.42 -12.37
CA LYS A 65 -14.45 7.58 -13.06
C LYS A 65 -14.38 6.78 -14.35
N LEU A 66 -15.06 5.63 -14.42
CA LEU A 66 -15.19 4.85 -15.65
C LEU A 66 -15.92 5.62 -16.75
N ALA A 67 -17.00 6.33 -16.41
CA ALA A 67 -17.74 7.17 -17.34
C ALA A 67 -16.88 8.24 -18.04
N GLY A 68 -15.77 8.64 -17.44
CA GLY A 68 -14.82 9.58 -18.03
C GLY A 68 -13.69 8.93 -18.84
N ILE A 69 -13.74 7.62 -19.10
CA ILE A 69 -12.74 6.88 -19.87
C ILE A 69 -13.35 6.49 -21.21
N SER A 70 -12.82 7.06 -22.31
CA SER A 70 -13.35 6.85 -23.66
C SER A 70 -13.04 5.49 -24.28
N ARG A 71 -12.06 4.76 -23.72
CA ARG A 71 -11.67 3.42 -24.22
C ARG A 71 -12.33 2.33 -23.39
N PRO A 72 -12.68 1.16 -24.00
CA PRO A 72 -13.22 0.01 -23.29
C PRO A 72 -12.31 -0.40 -22.14
N MET A 73 -12.90 -0.72 -20.96
CA MET A 73 -12.15 -1.14 -19.80
C MET A 73 -12.87 -2.24 -19.04
N VAL A 74 -12.13 -3.28 -18.70
CA VAL A 74 -12.53 -4.28 -17.71
C VAL A 74 -11.57 -4.22 -16.53
N GLN A 75 -12.06 -4.52 -15.34
CA GLN A 75 -11.22 -4.63 -14.14
C GLN A 75 -11.16 -6.09 -13.73
N ILE A 76 -9.96 -6.60 -13.54
CA ILE A 76 -9.72 -8.01 -13.21
C ILE A 76 -8.89 -8.05 -11.92
N PRO A 77 -9.36 -8.71 -10.85
CA PRO A 77 -8.55 -8.94 -9.65
C PRO A 77 -7.42 -9.92 -9.98
N MET A 78 -6.18 -9.49 -9.82
CA MET A 78 -4.99 -10.28 -10.17
C MET A 78 -4.30 -10.88 -8.96
N THR A 79 -4.16 -10.08 -7.90
CA THR A 79 -3.49 -10.50 -6.67
C THR A 79 -3.93 -9.62 -5.50
N GLY A 80 -3.75 -10.12 -4.29
CA GLY A 80 -4.00 -9.38 -3.07
C GLY A 80 -2.85 -9.52 -2.08
N GLY A 81 -2.83 -8.68 -1.06
CA GLY A 81 -1.83 -8.73 -0.01
C GLY A 81 -2.11 -7.76 1.12
N ALA A 82 -1.55 -8.05 2.30
CA ALA A 82 -1.71 -7.20 3.47
C ALA A 82 -0.85 -5.93 3.38
N ILE A 83 -1.32 -4.89 4.06
CA ILE A 83 -0.54 -3.70 4.37
C ILE A 83 0.10 -3.90 5.74
N ALA A 84 1.41 -3.80 5.80
CA ALA A 84 2.19 -3.88 7.02
C ALA A 84 2.57 -2.49 7.53
N VAL A 85 2.74 -2.37 8.84
CA VAL A 85 3.37 -1.20 9.48
C VAL A 85 4.79 -1.59 9.83
N ALA A 86 5.76 -1.08 9.09
CA ALA A 86 7.18 -1.36 9.30
C ALA A 86 7.87 -0.19 10.01
N TYR A 87 8.94 -0.49 10.74
CA TYR A 87 9.66 0.52 11.49
C TYR A 87 11.15 0.18 11.65
N ASN A 88 11.93 1.17 12.06
CA ASN A 88 13.36 1.07 12.34
C ASN A 88 13.64 1.57 13.78
N LYS A 89 13.48 0.69 14.75
CA LYS A 89 13.77 0.94 16.17
C LYS A 89 14.31 -0.33 16.80
N PRO A 90 15.63 -0.61 16.66
CA PRO A 90 16.25 -1.80 17.22
C PRO A 90 15.95 -1.98 18.71
N GLY A 91 15.69 -3.22 19.12
CA GLY A 91 15.35 -3.54 20.50
C GLY A 91 13.87 -3.31 20.89
N CYS A 92 13.04 -2.76 20.01
CA CYS A 92 11.59 -2.60 20.26
C CYS A 92 10.79 -3.71 19.58
N ASP A 93 9.94 -4.40 20.32
CA ASP A 93 8.87 -5.28 19.81
C ASP A 93 7.56 -4.52 19.84
N LEU A 94 7.29 -3.73 18.79
CA LEU A 94 6.16 -2.80 18.75
C LEU A 94 4.82 -3.50 18.59
N LYS A 95 3.92 -3.23 19.53
CA LYS A 95 2.52 -3.63 19.50
C LYS A 95 1.66 -2.37 19.62
N LEU A 96 0.76 -2.16 18.67
CA LEU A 96 -0.07 -0.97 18.61
C LEU A 96 -1.55 -1.33 18.64
N THR A 97 -2.32 -0.61 19.43
CA THR A 97 -3.77 -0.57 19.26
C THR A 97 -4.11 0.18 17.97
N GLN A 98 -5.31 -0.01 17.47
CA GLN A 98 -5.81 0.71 16.29
C GLN A 98 -5.77 2.23 16.49
N ILE A 99 -6.12 2.70 17.69
CA ILE A 99 -6.10 4.12 18.05
C ILE A 99 -4.68 4.67 18.12
N GLN A 100 -3.72 3.93 18.68
CA GLN A 100 -2.32 4.35 18.67
C GLN A 100 -1.78 4.48 17.25
N LEU A 101 -2.10 3.54 16.36
CA LEU A 101 -1.70 3.64 14.96
C LEU A 101 -2.28 4.89 14.28
N ALA A 102 -3.56 5.18 14.51
CA ALA A 102 -4.19 6.39 13.99
C ALA A 102 -3.55 7.68 14.54
N LYS A 103 -3.19 7.70 15.84
CA LYS A 103 -2.49 8.83 16.48
C LYS A 103 -1.07 9.04 15.92
N ILE A 104 -0.33 7.96 15.64
CA ILE A 104 0.98 8.03 14.99
C ILE A 104 0.84 8.62 13.58
N ALA A 105 -0.06 8.08 12.78
CA ALA A 105 -0.31 8.55 11.42
C ALA A 105 -0.81 10.00 11.36
N TYR A 106 -1.57 10.42 12.37
CA TYR A 106 -2.04 11.81 12.51
C TYR A 106 -0.92 12.76 12.98
N GLY A 107 0.12 12.24 13.66
CA GLY A 107 1.19 13.02 14.25
C GLY A 107 0.91 13.51 15.67
N THR A 108 -0.04 12.92 16.39
CA THR A 108 -0.27 13.17 17.83
C THR A 108 0.78 12.43 18.67
N ILE A 109 1.15 11.20 18.26
CA ILE A 109 2.27 10.45 18.84
C ILE A 109 3.48 10.69 17.96
N GLN A 110 4.53 11.28 18.52
CA GLN A 110 5.76 11.64 17.81
C GLN A 110 7.05 11.16 18.51
N ASN A 111 6.91 10.43 19.60
CA ASN A 111 8.04 9.91 20.36
C ASN A 111 7.86 8.41 20.65
N TRP A 112 8.92 7.65 20.56
CA TRP A 112 8.92 6.21 20.80
C TRP A 112 8.57 5.85 22.25
N SER A 113 8.83 6.74 23.20
CA SER A 113 8.42 6.56 24.60
C SER A 113 6.90 6.48 24.79
N GLU A 114 6.12 7.12 23.94
CA GLU A 114 4.66 7.13 24.01
C GLU A 114 4.02 5.78 23.62
N VAL A 115 4.82 4.88 23.05
CA VAL A 115 4.43 3.51 22.69
C VAL A 115 5.26 2.44 23.39
N GLY A 116 5.99 2.83 24.44
CA GLY A 116 6.77 1.90 25.27
C GLY A 116 8.07 1.40 24.65
N CYS A 117 8.61 2.08 23.65
CA CYS A 117 9.82 1.66 22.92
C CYS A 117 11.04 2.54 23.19
N GLY A 118 11.21 2.96 24.43
CA GLY A 118 12.32 3.82 24.83
C GLY A 118 12.18 5.25 24.29
N SER A 119 13.22 6.05 24.42
CA SER A 119 13.22 7.44 23.97
C SER A 119 13.54 7.57 22.48
N GLY A 120 13.26 8.75 21.93
CA GLY A 120 13.62 9.17 20.58
C GLY A 120 12.44 9.65 19.76
N LYS A 121 12.74 10.56 18.83
CA LYS A 121 11.74 11.07 17.89
C LYS A 121 11.30 10.00 16.91
N MET A 122 10.03 10.00 16.57
CA MET A 122 9.42 9.13 15.58
C MET A 122 9.24 9.90 14.28
N THR A 123 9.67 9.33 13.14
CA THR A 123 9.42 9.89 11.81
C THR A 123 8.34 9.07 11.14
N TRP A 124 7.22 9.70 10.79
CA TRP A 124 6.14 9.05 10.06
C TRP A 124 6.44 9.06 8.56
N VAL A 125 6.50 7.89 7.93
CA VAL A 125 6.82 7.75 6.50
C VAL A 125 5.56 7.38 5.73
N HIS A 126 5.17 8.22 4.76
CA HIS A 126 3.95 8.05 3.96
C HIS A 126 4.23 8.12 2.46
N ARG A 127 3.27 7.71 1.66
CA ARG A 127 3.37 7.81 0.19
C ARG A 127 3.23 9.27 -0.27
N SER A 128 4.13 9.69 -1.14
CA SER A 128 4.08 11.00 -1.82
C SER A 128 3.37 10.95 -3.17
N ASP A 129 3.11 9.75 -3.69
CA ASP A 129 2.41 9.51 -4.96
C ASP A 129 0.97 9.05 -4.74
N GLY A 130 0.15 9.07 -5.78
CA GLY A 130 -1.22 8.55 -5.76
C GLY A 130 -1.24 7.03 -5.60
N SER A 131 -1.46 6.55 -4.37
CA SER A 131 -1.22 5.18 -3.93
C SER A 131 -2.49 4.44 -3.60
N GLY A 132 -2.65 3.23 -4.15
CA GLY A 132 -3.67 2.29 -3.72
C GLY A 132 -3.42 1.77 -2.31
N THR A 133 -2.16 1.55 -1.93
CA THR A 133 -1.77 1.18 -0.56
C THR A 133 -2.19 2.26 0.44
N THR A 134 -2.00 3.55 0.11
CA THR A 134 -2.53 4.67 0.92
C THR A 134 -4.05 4.60 1.02
N ALA A 135 -4.75 4.31 -0.07
CA ALA A 135 -6.21 4.21 -0.04
C ALA A 135 -6.70 3.11 0.91
N GLY A 136 -6.10 1.92 0.86
CA GLY A 136 -6.40 0.83 1.79
C GLY A 136 -6.04 1.15 3.24
N PHE A 137 -4.86 1.71 3.46
CA PHE A 137 -4.39 2.09 4.79
C PHE A 137 -5.28 3.18 5.43
N THR A 138 -5.58 4.26 4.70
CA THR A 138 -6.44 5.34 5.21
C THR A 138 -7.89 4.90 5.38
N ASN A 139 -8.37 3.94 4.59
CA ASN A 139 -9.67 3.31 4.82
C ASN A 139 -9.70 2.58 6.18
N SER A 140 -8.62 1.86 6.52
CA SER A 140 -8.49 1.23 7.84
C SER A 140 -8.41 2.26 8.96
N LEU A 141 -7.62 3.33 8.81
CA LEU A 141 -7.54 4.39 9.81
C LEU A 141 -8.88 5.07 10.06
N SER A 142 -9.67 5.29 9.01
CA SER A 142 -11.03 5.82 9.12
C SER A 142 -11.99 4.88 9.87
N ALA A 143 -11.82 3.56 9.69
CA ALA A 143 -12.57 2.56 10.43
C ALA A 143 -12.12 2.44 11.91
N PHE A 144 -10.84 2.74 12.20
CA PHE A 144 -10.26 2.67 13.53
C PHE A 144 -10.56 3.90 14.39
N SER A 145 -10.67 5.08 13.75
CA SER A 145 -10.73 6.36 14.45
C SER A 145 -11.71 7.32 13.77
N PRO A 146 -12.86 7.63 14.39
CA PRO A 146 -13.76 8.68 13.91
C PRO A 146 -13.06 10.05 13.80
N TYR A 147 -12.11 10.34 14.68
CA TYR A 147 -11.32 11.56 14.62
C TYR A 147 -10.50 11.64 13.30
N TRP A 148 -9.86 10.53 12.92
CA TRP A 148 -9.16 10.46 11.63
C TRP A 148 -10.13 10.64 10.46
N ASP A 149 -11.26 9.93 10.47
CA ASP A 149 -12.23 9.95 9.37
C ASP A 149 -12.78 11.37 9.10
N ILE A 150 -13.08 12.12 10.16
CA ILE A 150 -13.57 13.50 10.07
C ILE A 150 -12.47 14.47 9.62
N ARG A 151 -11.25 14.34 10.15
CA ARG A 151 -10.19 15.35 9.96
C ARG A 151 -9.33 15.11 8.71
N VAL A 152 -9.14 13.87 8.32
CA VAL A 152 -8.26 13.48 7.20
C VAL A 152 -9.01 12.69 6.15
N GLY A 153 -9.79 11.69 6.58
CA GLY A 153 -10.55 10.81 5.69
C GLY A 153 -9.68 9.77 4.98
N ARG A 154 -10.15 9.33 3.82
CA ARG A 154 -9.61 8.21 3.07
C ARG A 154 -9.36 8.56 1.60
N GLY A 155 -8.28 8.06 1.01
CA GLY A 155 -7.98 8.31 -0.40
C GLY A 155 -6.62 7.78 -0.87
N LYS A 156 -6.40 7.83 -2.18
CA LYS A 156 -5.08 7.51 -2.78
C LYS A 156 -4.01 8.55 -2.42
N SER A 157 -4.44 9.73 -1.97
CA SER A 157 -3.61 10.81 -1.46
C SER A 157 -4.42 11.56 -0.42
N VAL A 158 -3.83 11.83 0.74
CA VAL A 158 -4.43 12.60 1.84
C VAL A 158 -3.40 13.60 2.37
N ARG A 159 -3.87 14.61 3.09
CA ARG A 159 -2.98 15.51 3.82
C ARG A 159 -2.59 14.85 5.15
N TRP A 160 -1.31 14.64 5.35
CA TRP A 160 -0.77 14.11 6.61
C TRP A 160 -0.50 15.26 7.59
N PRO A 161 -1.17 15.30 8.75
CA PRO A 161 -1.13 16.49 9.61
C PRO A 161 0.17 16.64 10.41
N GLY A 162 0.88 15.53 10.66
CA GLY A 162 2.06 15.53 11.54
C GLY A 162 3.23 16.31 10.97
N SER A 163 3.88 17.13 11.80
CA SER A 163 5.10 17.86 11.44
C SER A 163 6.32 16.94 11.24
N ASN A 164 6.22 15.70 11.71
CA ASN A 164 7.23 14.64 11.59
C ASN A 164 7.01 13.73 10.38
N ALA A 165 6.11 14.09 9.47
CA ALA A 165 5.76 13.29 8.31
C ALA A 165 6.71 13.52 7.14
N VAL A 166 7.17 12.42 6.52
CA VAL A 166 8.07 12.41 5.36
C VAL A 166 7.46 11.59 4.23
N GLY A 167 7.43 12.14 3.04
CA GLY A 167 6.90 11.49 1.84
C GLY A 167 7.94 10.69 1.07
N ALA A 168 7.56 9.48 0.62
CA ALA A 168 8.39 8.65 -0.26
C ALA A 168 7.58 8.05 -1.41
N LYS A 169 8.18 7.92 -2.59
CA LYS A 169 7.52 7.44 -3.80
C LYS A 169 7.52 5.91 -3.85
N GLY A 170 6.36 5.31 -4.04
CA GLY A 170 6.19 3.85 -4.17
C GLY A 170 6.40 3.10 -2.85
N ASN A 171 6.08 1.81 -2.83
CA ASN A 171 6.38 0.94 -1.69
C ASN A 171 7.90 0.80 -1.48
N SER A 172 8.68 0.75 -2.56
CA SER A 172 10.15 0.69 -2.49
C SER A 172 10.76 1.93 -1.84
N GLY A 173 10.22 3.12 -2.13
CA GLY A 173 10.66 4.36 -1.50
C GLY A 173 10.36 4.38 0.01
N ILE A 174 9.17 3.94 0.42
CA ILE A 174 8.84 3.76 1.85
C ILE A 174 9.84 2.81 2.51
N ALA A 175 10.07 1.64 1.91
CA ALA A 175 11.02 0.66 2.44
C ALA A 175 12.45 1.25 2.58
N GLY A 176 12.91 1.99 1.57
CA GLY A 176 14.21 2.66 1.58
C GLY A 176 14.35 3.68 2.71
N VAL A 177 13.35 4.55 2.89
CA VAL A 177 13.38 5.56 3.96
C VAL A 177 13.36 4.91 5.34
N ILE A 178 12.48 3.93 5.58
CA ILE A 178 12.42 3.24 6.88
C ILE A 178 13.76 2.56 7.20
N LYS A 179 14.33 1.84 6.22
CA LYS A 179 15.60 1.13 6.40
C LYS A 179 16.74 2.05 6.81
N ASN A 180 16.82 3.23 6.19
CA ASN A 180 17.95 4.14 6.34
C ASN A 180 17.73 5.26 7.37
N THR A 181 16.55 5.30 8.03
CA THR A 181 16.23 6.36 9.01
C THR A 181 15.91 5.74 10.37
N PRO A 182 16.85 5.75 11.33
CA PRO A 182 16.56 5.34 12.70
C PRO A 182 15.36 6.11 13.27
N GLY A 183 14.43 5.40 13.90
CA GLY A 183 13.20 5.98 14.43
C GLY A 183 12.08 6.19 13.41
N ALA A 184 12.27 5.79 12.15
CA ALA A 184 11.20 5.83 11.15
C ALA A 184 10.17 4.72 11.35
N ILE A 185 8.90 5.03 11.07
CA ILE A 185 7.77 4.11 11.03
C ILE A 185 6.86 4.51 9.87
N GLY A 186 6.31 3.54 9.15
CA GLY A 186 5.44 3.81 8.02
C GLY A 186 4.69 2.57 7.56
N TYR A 187 3.87 2.71 6.54
CA TYR A 187 3.07 1.63 5.97
C TYR A 187 3.53 1.29 4.55
N LEU A 188 3.51 0.01 4.24
CA LEU A 188 3.84 -0.50 2.91
C LEU A 188 3.19 -1.87 2.71
N ASN A 189 3.14 -2.34 1.47
CA ASN A 189 2.67 -3.70 1.22
C ASN A 189 3.66 -4.72 1.82
N TYR A 190 3.12 -5.77 2.42
CA TYR A 190 3.90 -6.84 3.06
C TYR A 190 4.98 -7.44 2.14
N GLY A 191 4.73 -7.53 0.83
CA GLY A 191 5.72 -8.02 -0.14
C GLY A 191 7.04 -7.23 -0.18
N TYR A 192 7.07 -6.03 0.39
CA TYR A 192 8.28 -5.20 0.53
C TYR A 192 8.93 -5.29 1.91
N VAL A 193 8.32 -5.99 2.87
CA VAL A 193 8.89 -6.26 4.18
C VAL A 193 9.79 -7.48 4.07
N LYS A 194 11.09 -7.25 3.82
CA LYS A 194 12.08 -8.31 3.61
C LYS A 194 13.25 -8.18 4.58
N GLY A 195 13.77 -9.32 5.01
CA GLY A 195 15.01 -9.40 5.80
C GLY A 195 14.88 -8.77 7.19
N SER A 196 15.68 -7.75 7.47
CA SER A 196 15.78 -7.11 8.78
C SER A 196 14.72 -6.07 9.12
N PHE A 197 13.64 -5.96 8.33
CA PHE A 197 12.57 -5.05 8.69
C PHE A 197 11.85 -5.47 9.95
N GLN A 198 11.72 -4.52 10.89
CA GLN A 198 10.83 -4.68 12.02
C GLN A 198 9.39 -4.36 11.58
N GLN A 199 8.44 -5.16 12.03
CA GLN A 199 7.02 -5.01 11.72
C GLN A 199 6.21 -4.94 13.01
N ALA A 200 5.38 -3.92 13.15
CA ALA A 200 4.47 -3.78 14.28
C ALA A 200 3.35 -4.83 14.23
N ALA A 201 2.99 -5.34 15.39
CA ALA A 201 1.75 -6.08 15.57
C ALA A 201 0.61 -5.11 15.84
N ILE A 202 -0.45 -5.18 15.03
CA ILE A 202 -1.61 -4.30 15.15
C ILE A 202 -2.77 -5.07 15.78
N GLN A 203 -3.40 -4.49 16.78
CA GLN A 203 -4.55 -5.08 17.44
C GLN A 203 -5.74 -5.13 16.50
N ASN A 204 -6.33 -6.32 16.33
CA ASN A 204 -7.56 -6.50 15.57
C ASN A 204 -8.81 -6.24 16.44
N LYS A 205 -10.01 -6.33 15.84
CA LYS A 205 -11.29 -6.14 16.56
C LYS A 205 -11.52 -7.16 17.68
N ALA A 206 -10.93 -8.35 17.58
CA ALA A 206 -11.01 -9.39 18.62
C ALA A 206 -10.00 -9.17 19.76
N GLY A 207 -9.19 -8.12 19.72
CA GLY A 207 -8.18 -7.80 20.72
C GLY A 207 -6.81 -8.46 20.51
N ASN A 208 -6.66 -9.29 19.49
CA ASN A 208 -5.41 -9.99 19.19
C ASN A 208 -4.45 -9.08 18.41
N TYR A 209 -3.15 -9.14 18.77
CA TYR A 209 -2.10 -8.44 18.05
C TYR A 209 -1.58 -9.32 16.90
N VAL A 210 -1.71 -8.81 15.68
CA VAL A 210 -1.42 -9.56 14.45
C VAL A 210 -0.39 -8.83 13.59
N ARG A 211 0.59 -9.56 13.06
CA ARG A 211 1.51 -9.09 12.01
C ARG A 211 1.09 -9.62 10.65
N ALA A 212 1.35 -8.84 9.61
CA ALA A 212 1.15 -9.29 8.24
C ALA A 212 2.16 -10.41 7.91
N ASN A 213 1.67 -11.51 7.38
CA ASN A 213 2.45 -12.61 6.80
C ASN A 213 1.60 -13.29 5.71
N ALA A 214 2.08 -14.34 5.09
CA ALA A 214 1.34 -15.04 4.03
C ALA A 214 0.01 -15.60 4.54
N GLU A 215 0.00 -16.22 5.72
CA GLU A 215 -1.19 -16.83 6.32
C GLU A 215 -2.24 -15.77 6.72
N THR A 216 -1.84 -14.74 7.48
CA THR A 216 -2.76 -13.67 7.89
C THR A 216 -3.24 -12.84 6.71
N SER A 217 -2.43 -12.71 5.66
CA SER A 217 -2.85 -12.08 4.39
C SER A 217 -3.91 -12.92 3.69
N ALA A 218 -3.71 -14.23 3.57
CA ALA A 218 -4.68 -15.15 2.96
C ALA A 218 -5.99 -15.16 3.74
N ALA A 219 -5.93 -15.22 5.09
CA ALA A 219 -7.11 -15.16 5.96
C ALA A 219 -7.91 -13.86 5.75
N GLY A 220 -7.23 -12.71 5.65
CA GLY A 220 -7.87 -11.42 5.37
C GLY A 220 -8.52 -11.39 3.98
N LEU A 221 -7.80 -11.85 2.95
CA LEU A 221 -8.29 -11.89 1.57
C LEU A 221 -9.50 -12.80 1.40
N SER A 222 -9.59 -13.91 2.13
CA SER A 222 -10.72 -14.83 2.08
C SER A 222 -12.04 -14.22 2.56
N GLN A 223 -12.00 -13.10 3.28
CA GLN A 223 -13.19 -12.38 3.74
C GLN A 223 -13.68 -11.31 2.75
N ILE A 224 -12.92 -11.02 1.70
CA ILE A 224 -13.30 -10.03 0.69
C ILE A 224 -14.37 -10.63 -0.22
N LYS A 225 -15.52 -9.95 -0.29
CA LYS A 225 -16.59 -10.28 -1.24
C LYS A 225 -16.49 -9.33 -2.43
N LEU A 226 -16.33 -9.89 -3.62
CA LEU A 226 -16.33 -9.12 -4.86
C LEU A 226 -17.78 -8.85 -5.31
N ASP A 227 -18.02 -7.65 -5.82
CA ASP A 227 -19.30 -7.32 -6.47
C ASP A 227 -19.38 -7.92 -7.89
N SER A 228 -20.51 -7.70 -8.59
CA SER A 228 -20.72 -8.19 -9.96
C SER A 228 -19.72 -7.63 -10.99
N LYS A 229 -18.99 -6.58 -10.63
CA LYS A 229 -17.91 -5.98 -11.44
C LYS A 229 -16.52 -6.37 -10.94
N LEU A 230 -16.44 -7.43 -10.16
CA LEU A 230 -15.20 -7.99 -9.57
C LEU A 230 -14.43 -7.00 -8.68
N ARG A 231 -15.14 -6.09 -7.98
CA ARG A 231 -14.57 -5.11 -7.04
C ARG A 231 -14.83 -5.53 -5.60
N GLY A 232 -13.84 -5.36 -4.71
CA GLY A 232 -13.92 -5.65 -3.28
C GLY A 232 -13.28 -4.59 -2.41
#